data_504cf8447499a9e158b08fbf0c0fd34c
#
_entry.id   504cf8447499a9e158b08fbf0c0fd34c
#
_cell.length_a   1.000
_cell.length_b   1.000
_cell.length_c   1.000
_cell.angle_alpha   90.00
_cell.angle_beta   90.00
_cell.angle_gamma   90.00
#
_symmetry.space_group_name_H-M   'P 1'
#
loop_
_entity.id
_entity.type
_entity.pdbx_description
1 polymer ?
#
loop_
_entity_poly.entity_id
_entity_poly.type
_entity_poly.pdbx_seq_one_letter_code
_entity_poly.pdbx_strand_id
1 'polypeptide(L)'
;MPFPVLLRAGGISVQPVWFDSLGAKSSSFLVRTPDTSILVDPGAAAMQPSFPLPGEVKEELRLRALEAIGAASRKADYVVITHYHYDHHVRLDQWEGARAIYEGKVIWAKDPNSYINKSQWGRARLFYGQLCGELGGLSLEEVLEEPRRREFEDPVARLELARARDFGDYGARREELLSRGRKWFEKLSRDLWARGPWIPDLELGRTRVEFVDGREREVGHTLVRFPGPFFHGVEYDRVGWVFSLVVEVGGAKLLYSSDLQGPVIEDYAEWIISEDPDILILDGPPTYLLGYMLNRVNLSRAVENICRIIRSVGADPIILDHHLLRDPRYARRLAQVYEVARGAGKKVLTAAELMGEEPVALRVASGKMP
;
A
#
# COMPACT_ATOMS: atom_id res chain seq x y z
N MET A 1 0.04 -25.45 -12.11
CA MET A 1 -0.65 -24.17 -11.86
C MET A 1 -0.99 -23.55 -13.19
N PRO A 2 -2.17 -22.98 -13.40
CA PRO A 2 -2.47 -22.24 -14.63
C PRO A 2 -1.45 -21.11 -14.80
N PHE A 3 -1.20 -20.69 -16.04
CA PHE A 3 -0.29 -19.59 -16.31
C PHE A 3 -0.74 -18.34 -15.55
N PRO A 4 0.18 -17.59 -14.93
CA PRO A 4 -0.21 -16.40 -14.18
C PRO A 4 -0.88 -15.39 -15.11
N VAL A 5 -2.05 -14.92 -14.72
CA VAL A 5 -2.72 -13.83 -15.42
C VAL A 5 -1.90 -12.57 -15.26
N LEU A 6 -1.60 -11.90 -16.36
CA LEU A 6 -0.76 -10.71 -16.39
C LEU A 6 -1.59 -9.54 -16.93
N LEU A 7 -1.57 -8.42 -16.20
CA LEU A 7 -1.91 -7.12 -16.80
C LEU A 7 -0.70 -6.67 -17.64
N ARG A 8 -0.96 -6.11 -18.81
CA ARG A 8 0.11 -5.66 -19.70
C ARG A 8 -0.23 -4.30 -20.30
N ALA A 9 0.76 -3.43 -20.34
CA ALA A 9 0.73 -2.18 -21.08
C ALA A 9 2.15 -1.87 -21.58
N GLY A 10 2.33 -1.72 -22.87
CA GLY A 10 3.65 -1.51 -23.47
C GLY A 10 4.68 -2.53 -22.98
N GLY A 11 5.80 -2.04 -22.42
CA GLY A 11 6.86 -2.87 -21.82
C GLY A 11 6.59 -3.36 -20.40
N ILE A 12 5.46 -2.97 -19.77
CA ILE A 12 5.15 -3.34 -18.40
C ILE A 12 4.28 -4.59 -18.35
N SER A 13 4.63 -5.53 -17.48
CA SER A 13 3.74 -6.63 -17.11
C SER A 13 3.62 -6.74 -15.58
N VAL A 14 2.39 -6.92 -15.09
CA VAL A 14 2.06 -7.03 -13.67
C VAL A 14 1.42 -8.37 -13.40
N GLN A 15 2.00 -9.11 -12.47
CA GLN A 15 1.50 -10.39 -11.99
C GLN A 15 1.02 -10.23 -10.54
N PRO A 16 -0.29 -10.32 -10.24
CA PRO A 16 -0.75 -10.45 -8.86
C PRO A 16 -0.08 -11.67 -8.19
N VAL A 17 0.41 -11.49 -6.97
CA VAL A 17 0.99 -12.56 -6.16
C VAL A 17 0.03 -12.97 -5.06
N TRP A 18 -0.39 -12.00 -4.23
CA TRP A 18 -1.43 -12.18 -3.24
C TRP A 18 -2.08 -10.84 -2.88
N PHE A 19 -3.41 -10.88 -2.76
CA PHE A 19 -4.24 -9.73 -2.36
C PHE A 19 -5.29 -10.18 -1.36
N ASP A 20 -5.91 -9.23 -0.65
CA ASP A 20 -6.96 -9.51 0.33
C ASP A 20 -8.11 -10.34 -0.26
N SER A 21 -8.43 -10.15 -1.53
CA SER A 21 -9.43 -10.94 -2.25
C SER A 21 -9.16 -12.44 -2.27
N LEU A 22 -7.91 -12.86 -2.06
CA LEU A 22 -7.48 -14.26 -1.95
C LEU A 22 -7.51 -14.79 -0.50
N GLY A 23 -7.95 -13.98 0.47
CA GLY A 23 -8.28 -14.41 1.82
C GLY A 23 -7.22 -14.21 2.91
N ALA A 24 -6.08 -13.61 2.60
CA ALA A 24 -5.16 -13.08 3.59
C ALA A 24 -4.87 -11.61 3.26
N LYS A 25 -4.64 -10.78 4.29
CA LYS A 25 -4.27 -9.36 4.08
C LYS A 25 -2.92 -9.30 3.38
N SER A 26 -2.90 -8.69 2.22
CA SER A 26 -1.71 -8.47 1.40
C SER A 26 -2.07 -7.59 0.21
N SER A 27 -1.09 -6.94 -0.37
CA SER A 27 -1.21 -6.22 -1.64
C SER A 27 0.06 -6.45 -2.47
N SER A 28 0.44 -7.73 -2.60
CA SER A 28 1.70 -8.13 -3.21
C SER A 28 1.54 -8.50 -4.68
N PHE A 29 2.40 -7.93 -5.51
CA PHE A 29 2.47 -8.21 -6.95
C PHE A 29 3.89 -8.07 -7.49
N LEU A 30 4.15 -8.70 -8.62
CA LEU A 30 5.43 -8.64 -9.32
C LEU A 30 5.27 -7.81 -10.60
N VAL A 31 6.05 -6.74 -10.72
CA VAL A 31 6.19 -5.93 -11.93
C VAL A 31 7.41 -6.41 -12.71
N ARG A 32 7.29 -6.51 -14.01
CA ARG A 32 8.42 -6.72 -14.91
C ARG A 32 8.41 -5.72 -16.04
N THR A 33 9.58 -5.21 -16.34
CA THR A 33 9.88 -4.40 -17.51
C THR A 33 11.00 -5.08 -18.32
N PRO A 34 11.42 -4.58 -19.47
CA PRO A 34 12.59 -5.11 -20.18
C PRO A 34 13.88 -5.02 -19.36
N ASP A 35 13.97 -4.07 -18.43
CA ASP A 35 15.20 -3.76 -17.69
C ASP A 35 15.26 -4.36 -16.29
N THR A 36 14.09 -4.67 -15.67
CA THR A 36 14.05 -5.04 -14.25
C THR A 36 12.80 -5.82 -13.86
N SER A 37 12.89 -6.43 -12.67
CA SER A 37 11.77 -7.10 -11.98
C SER A 37 11.66 -6.63 -10.53
N ILE A 38 10.47 -6.18 -10.13
CA ILE A 38 10.21 -5.53 -8.85
C ILE A 38 9.09 -6.27 -8.13
N LEU A 39 9.38 -6.82 -6.95
CA LEU A 39 8.36 -7.35 -6.04
C LEU A 39 7.88 -6.24 -5.11
N VAL A 40 6.59 -5.93 -5.16
CA VAL A 40 5.98 -4.87 -4.37
C VAL A 40 5.27 -5.47 -3.16
N ASP A 41 5.47 -4.82 -2.01
CA ASP A 41 4.83 -5.10 -0.72
C ASP A 41 4.78 -6.60 -0.39
N PRO A 42 5.95 -7.23 -0.13
CA PRO A 42 6.07 -8.67 0.12
C PRO A 42 5.66 -9.04 1.54
N GLY A 43 4.43 -8.73 1.94
CA GLY A 43 3.88 -9.03 3.25
C GLY A 43 2.55 -9.76 3.18
N ALA A 44 2.27 -10.55 4.22
CA ALA A 44 0.96 -11.15 4.42
C ALA A 44 0.61 -11.27 5.91
N ALA A 45 -0.63 -10.93 6.25
CA ALA A 45 -1.17 -11.07 7.59
C ALA A 45 -2.53 -11.79 7.57
N ALA A 46 -2.86 -12.49 8.65
CA ALA A 46 -4.16 -13.12 8.78
C ALA A 46 -5.29 -12.06 8.75
N MET A 47 -6.44 -12.42 8.18
CA MET A 47 -7.65 -11.59 8.24
C MET A 47 -7.99 -11.26 9.70
N GLN A 48 -8.56 -10.08 9.94
CA GLN A 48 -8.94 -9.62 11.29
C GLN A 48 -9.88 -10.62 12.00
N PRO A 49 -9.91 -10.60 13.34
CA PRO A 49 -10.75 -11.54 14.11
C PRO A 49 -12.23 -11.53 13.70
N SER A 50 -12.77 -10.34 13.34
CA SER A 50 -14.17 -10.18 12.93
C SER A 50 -14.49 -10.67 11.50
N PHE A 51 -13.49 -11.02 10.70
CA PHE A 51 -13.73 -11.64 9.38
C PHE A 51 -14.25 -13.05 9.57
N PRO A 52 -15.37 -13.48 8.92
CA PRO A 52 -16.08 -14.68 9.26
C PRO A 52 -15.45 -15.96 8.67
N LEU A 53 -14.20 -16.21 9.04
CA LEU A 53 -13.47 -17.47 8.83
C LEU A 53 -12.90 -17.99 10.15
N PRO A 54 -12.76 -19.31 10.31
CA PRO A 54 -12.02 -19.89 11.43
C PRO A 54 -10.57 -19.40 11.49
N GLY A 55 -10.01 -19.29 12.71
CA GLY A 55 -8.64 -18.83 12.90
C GLY A 55 -7.59 -19.67 12.16
N GLU A 56 -7.77 -20.98 12.15
CA GLU A 56 -6.90 -21.94 11.45
C GLU A 56 -6.88 -21.69 9.93
N VAL A 57 -8.06 -21.44 9.33
CA VAL A 57 -8.18 -21.15 7.90
C VAL A 57 -7.52 -19.81 7.56
N LYS A 58 -7.69 -18.80 8.43
CA LYS A 58 -7.00 -17.50 8.25
C LYS A 58 -5.48 -17.67 8.26
N GLU A 59 -4.96 -18.49 9.15
CA GLU A 59 -3.53 -18.75 9.26
C GLU A 59 -3.03 -19.59 8.09
N GLU A 60 -3.77 -20.60 7.65
CA GLU A 60 -3.42 -21.35 6.43
C GLU A 60 -3.33 -20.45 5.21
N LEU A 61 -4.31 -19.55 4.99
CA LEU A 61 -4.30 -18.60 3.89
C LEU A 61 -3.12 -17.62 3.99
N ARG A 62 -2.76 -17.18 5.20
CA ARG A 62 -1.56 -16.37 5.42
C ARG A 62 -0.28 -17.09 5.03
N LEU A 63 -0.13 -18.35 5.42
CA LEU A 63 1.06 -19.14 5.07
C LEU A 63 1.15 -19.38 3.55
N ARG A 64 0.04 -19.71 2.90
CA ARG A 64 -0.03 -19.83 1.44
C ARG A 64 0.36 -18.53 0.73
N ALA A 65 -0.05 -17.38 1.28
CA ALA A 65 0.36 -16.06 0.77
C ALA A 65 1.87 -15.86 0.88
N LEU A 66 2.48 -16.19 2.02
CA LEU A 66 3.92 -16.09 2.23
C LEU A 66 4.71 -17.03 1.30
N GLU A 67 4.23 -18.24 1.06
CA GLU A 67 4.82 -19.17 0.09
C GLU A 67 4.78 -18.61 -1.34
N ALA A 68 3.64 -18.02 -1.75
CA ALA A 68 3.49 -17.39 -3.06
C ALA A 68 4.44 -16.18 -3.21
N ILE A 69 4.53 -15.34 -2.18
CA ILE A 69 5.45 -14.18 -2.11
C ILE A 69 6.91 -14.65 -2.19
N GLY A 70 7.30 -15.67 -1.42
CA GLY A 70 8.63 -16.26 -1.49
C GLY A 70 8.95 -16.87 -2.85
N ALA A 71 7.96 -17.46 -3.54
CA ALA A 71 8.13 -17.94 -4.91
C ALA A 71 8.32 -16.80 -5.92
N ALA A 72 7.59 -15.69 -5.75
CA ALA A 72 7.71 -14.50 -6.59
C ALA A 72 9.04 -13.78 -6.36
N SER A 73 9.52 -13.69 -5.10
CA SER A 73 10.76 -13.00 -4.75
C SER A 73 11.98 -13.56 -5.46
N ARG A 74 12.01 -14.87 -5.76
CA ARG A 74 13.10 -15.49 -6.53
C ARG A 74 13.24 -14.97 -7.96
N LYS A 75 12.21 -14.24 -8.45
CA LYS A 75 12.16 -13.67 -9.81
C LYS A 75 12.32 -12.16 -9.80
N ALA A 76 12.60 -11.57 -8.65
CA ALA A 76 12.70 -10.13 -8.46
C ALA A 76 14.14 -9.70 -8.20
N ASP A 77 14.55 -8.60 -8.82
CA ASP A 77 15.82 -7.93 -8.57
C ASP A 77 15.69 -6.90 -7.46
N TYR A 78 14.51 -6.29 -7.38
CA TYR A 78 14.16 -5.23 -6.43
C TYR A 78 12.96 -5.63 -5.57
N VAL A 79 12.92 -5.10 -4.35
CA VAL A 79 11.79 -5.19 -3.44
C VAL A 79 11.34 -3.77 -3.10
N VAL A 80 10.03 -3.48 -3.17
CA VAL A 80 9.45 -2.23 -2.73
C VAL A 80 8.64 -2.47 -1.46
N ILE A 81 8.83 -1.63 -0.42
CA ILE A 81 8.05 -1.64 0.83
C ILE A 81 7.47 -0.26 1.01
N THR A 82 6.16 -0.11 0.76
CA THR A 82 5.48 1.20 0.78
C THR A 82 5.25 1.74 2.18
N HIS A 83 5.17 0.87 3.18
CA HIS A 83 5.08 1.21 4.60
C HIS A 83 5.23 -0.04 5.50
N TYR A 84 5.23 0.14 6.85
CA TYR A 84 5.60 -0.95 7.78
C TYR A 84 4.40 -1.62 8.45
N HIS A 85 3.31 -1.87 7.73
CA HIS A 85 2.31 -2.84 8.16
C HIS A 85 2.71 -4.26 7.73
N TYR A 86 2.32 -5.29 8.50
CA TYR A 86 2.76 -6.67 8.25
C TYR A 86 2.13 -7.33 7.01
N ASP A 87 1.13 -6.71 6.44
CA ASP A 87 0.55 -7.06 5.15
C ASP A 87 1.33 -6.47 3.95
N HIS A 88 2.35 -5.62 4.21
CA HIS A 88 3.24 -5.04 3.20
C HIS A 88 4.70 -5.46 3.33
N HIS A 89 5.10 -6.01 4.47
CA HIS A 89 6.41 -6.62 4.65
C HIS A 89 6.33 -7.79 5.63
N VAL A 90 7.17 -8.80 5.44
CA VAL A 90 7.34 -9.92 6.37
C VAL A 90 8.65 -9.77 7.13
N ARG A 91 8.62 -9.95 8.44
CA ARG A 91 9.82 -10.00 9.25
C ARG A 91 10.48 -11.37 9.13
N LEU A 92 11.81 -11.42 9.37
CA LEU A 92 12.58 -12.65 9.20
C LEU A 92 12.20 -13.75 10.20
N ASP A 93 11.68 -13.37 11.38
CA ASP A 93 11.21 -14.30 12.42
C ASP A 93 9.76 -14.80 12.22
N GLN A 94 9.04 -14.28 11.24
CA GLN A 94 7.62 -14.63 11.04
C GLN A 94 7.39 -15.82 10.10
N TRP A 95 8.39 -16.16 9.30
CA TRP A 95 8.32 -17.24 8.33
C TRP A 95 9.72 -17.69 7.91
N GLU A 96 9.96 -18.99 7.85
CA GLU A 96 11.27 -19.58 7.55
C GLU A 96 11.88 -19.10 6.21
N GLY A 97 11.02 -18.86 5.21
CA GLY A 97 11.44 -18.37 3.89
C GLY A 97 11.67 -16.86 3.79
N ALA A 98 11.43 -16.08 4.86
CA ALA A 98 11.42 -14.61 4.80
C ALA A 98 12.77 -14.01 4.40
N ARG A 99 13.89 -14.61 4.85
CA ARG A 99 15.24 -14.17 4.48
C ARG A 99 15.44 -14.10 2.97
N ALA A 100 14.99 -15.11 2.23
CA ALA A 100 15.17 -15.20 0.78
C ALA A 100 14.41 -14.11 -0.01
N ILE A 101 13.42 -13.46 0.62
CA ILE A 101 12.71 -12.32 0.02
C ILE A 101 13.65 -11.14 -0.17
N TYR A 102 14.57 -10.92 0.75
CA TYR A 102 15.39 -9.71 0.84
C TYR A 102 16.86 -9.91 0.48
N GLU A 103 17.40 -11.13 0.71
CA GLU A 103 18.81 -11.43 0.51
C GLU A 103 19.26 -11.22 -0.94
N GLY A 104 20.33 -10.45 -1.12
CA GLY A 104 20.95 -10.19 -2.42
C GLY A 104 20.17 -9.21 -3.32
N LYS A 105 19.20 -8.46 -2.78
CA LYS A 105 18.34 -7.53 -3.53
C LYS A 105 18.59 -6.07 -3.14
N VAL A 106 18.11 -5.18 -4.00
CA VAL A 106 17.94 -3.77 -3.65
C VAL A 106 16.52 -3.59 -3.10
N ILE A 107 16.41 -3.06 -1.90
CA ILE A 107 15.15 -2.79 -1.20
C ILE A 107 14.89 -1.29 -1.24
N TRP A 108 13.88 -0.86 -1.96
CA TRP A 108 13.35 0.49 -1.96
C TRP A 108 12.22 0.60 -0.95
N ALA A 109 12.46 1.30 0.14
CA ALA A 109 11.56 1.27 1.27
C ALA A 109 11.14 2.67 1.74
N LYS A 110 10.01 2.72 2.43
CA LYS A 110 9.54 3.87 3.19
C LYS A 110 10.63 4.36 4.16
N ASP A 111 10.86 5.68 4.20
CA ASP A 111 11.75 6.30 5.21
C ASP A 111 11.25 5.95 6.64
N PRO A 112 12.02 5.21 7.44
CA PRO A 112 11.64 4.84 8.80
C PRO A 112 11.84 5.96 9.81
N ASN A 113 12.37 7.11 9.39
CA ASN A 113 12.80 8.19 10.25
C ASN A 113 11.81 9.37 10.26
N SER A 114 11.00 9.52 9.21
CA SER A 114 10.06 10.63 9.07
C SER A 114 8.75 10.24 8.40
N TYR A 115 7.71 11.05 8.63
CA TYR A 115 6.35 10.76 8.16
C TYR A 115 5.92 9.32 8.46
N ILE A 116 6.10 8.96 9.72
CA ILE A 116 5.83 7.64 10.27
C ILE A 116 5.25 7.77 11.68
N ASN A 117 4.26 6.97 12.03
CA ASN A 117 3.73 6.93 13.38
C ASN A 117 4.61 6.06 14.29
N LYS A 118 4.40 6.16 15.61
CA LYS A 118 5.21 5.43 16.59
C LYS A 118 5.14 3.90 16.41
N SER A 119 4.00 3.36 15.99
CA SER A 119 3.83 1.91 15.79
C SER A 119 4.64 1.42 14.60
N GLN A 120 4.52 2.08 13.46
CA GLN A 120 5.30 1.73 12.27
C GLN A 120 6.80 1.99 12.47
N TRP A 121 7.17 3.06 13.20
CA TRP A 121 8.54 3.35 13.60
C TRP A 121 9.17 2.19 14.38
N GLY A 122 8.44 1.62 15.35
CA GLY A 122 8.90 0.45 16.09
C GLY A 122 9.02 -0.81 15.22
N ARG A 123 8.04 -1.03 14.31
CA ARG A 123 8.08 -2.17 13.37
C ARG A 123 9.24 -2.07 12.39
N ALA A 124 9.52 -0.88 11.87
CA ALA A 124 10.67 -0.64 10.99
C ALA A 124 11.99 -0.97 11.69
N ARG A 125 12.17 -0.51 12.94
CA ARG A 125 13.38 -0.82 13.71
C ARG A 125 13.56 -2.30 13.98
N LEU A 126 12.48 -2.97 14.33
CA LEU A 126 12.52 -4.43 14.51
C LEU A 126 12.91 -5.15 13.20
N PHE A 127 12.31 -4.73 12.08
CA PHE A 127 12.62 -5.30 10.77
C PHE A 127 14.08 -5.05 10.35
N TYR A 128 14.55 -3.79 10.46
CA TYR A 128 15.94 -3.46 10.09
C TYR A 128 16.96 -4.05 11.06
N GLY A 129 16.62 -4.18 12.35
CA GLY A 129 17.47 -4.90 13.30
C GLY A 129 17.68 -6.37 12.89
N GLN A 130 16.60 -7.03 12.42
CA GLN A 130 16.71 -8.40 11.91
C GLN A 130 17.51 -8.46 10.60
N LEU A 131 17.30 -7.52 9.66
CA LEU A 131 18.09 -7.47 8.42
C LEU A 131 19.57 -7.23 8.71
N CYS A 132 19.91 -6.27 9.60
CA CYS A 132 21.30 -6.02 10.01
C CYS A 132 21.95 -7.27 10.61
N GLY A 133 21.28 -7.95 11.53
CA GLY A 133 21.80 -9.15 12.17
C GLY A 133 22.01 -10.30 11.20
N GLU A 134 20.99 -10.63 10.41
CA GLU A 134 21.01 -11.84 9.59
C GLU A 134 21.74 -11.68 8.24
N LEU A 135 21.74 -10.48 7.66
CA LEU A 135 22.37 -10.23 6.36
C LEU A 135 23.69 -9.46 6.46
N GLY A 136 23.84 -8.63 7.49
CA GLY A 136 25.03 -7.80 7.71
C GLY A 136 25.98 -8.27 8.81
N GLY A 137 25.49 -9.13 9.72
CA GLY A 137 26.26 -9.52 10.92
C GLY A 137 26.49 -8.36 11.90
N LEU A 138 25.61 -7.35 11.89
CA LEU A 138 25.67 -6.10 12.66
C LEU A 138 24.43 -5.95 13.54
N SER A 139 24.55 -5.29 14.67
CA SER A 139 23.37 -4.80 15.39
C SER A 139 22.82 -3.52 14.73
N LEU A 140 21.53 -3.22 14.96
CA LEU A 140 20.95 -1.97 14.45
C LEU A 140 21.65 -0.75 15.07
N GLU A 141 22.04 -0.84 16.34
CA GLU A 141 22.69 0.22 17.10
C GLU A 141 24.03 0.66 16.50
N GLU A 142 24.74 -0.25 15.84
CA GLU A 142 26.04 0.03 15.17
C GLU A 142 25.88 0.87 13.90
N VAL A 143 24.69 0.89 13.30
CA VAL A 143 24.43 1.63 12.05
C VAL A 143 23.60 2.88 12.25
N LEU A 144 23.05 3.11 13.46
CA LEU A 144 22.25 4.29 13.73
C LEU A 144 23.08 5.57 13.67
N GLU A 145 22.48 6.62 13.09
CA GLU A 145 23.04 7.97 12.96
C GLU A 145 22.26 8.98 13.79
N GLU A 146 22.92 10.10 14.13
CA GLU A 146 22.25 11.25 14.69
C GLU A 146 21.23 11.82 13.69
N PRO A 147 20.08 12.32 14.16
CA PRO A 147 19.07 12.90 13.30
C PRO A 147 19.63 14.09 12.50
N ARG A 148 19.41 14.10 11.22
CA ARG A 148 19.76 15.24 10.37
C ARG A 148 18.80 16.40 10.68
N ARG A 149 19.32 17.60 10.84
CA ARG A 149 18.49 18.80 11.00
C ARG A 149 17.64 19.00 9.74
N ARG A 150 16.31 18.88 9.89
CA ARG A 150 15.35 18.94 8.79
C ARG A 150 14.04 19.57 9.28
N GLU A 151 13.42 20.38 8.42
CA GLU A 151 12.05 20.82 8.61
C GLU A 151 11.10 19.75 8.07
N PHE A 152 10.00 19.50 8.79
CA PHE A 152 8.95 18.57 8.38
C PHE A 152 7.73 19.38 7.99
N GLU A 153 7.50 19.52 6.69
CA GLU A 153 6.33 20.23 6.17
C GLU A 153 5.05 19.47 6.51
N ASP A 154 4.00 20.20 6.92
CA ASP A 154 2.68 19.61 7.16
C ASP A 154 2.02 19.23 5.82
N PRO A 155 1.77 17.93 5.54
CA PRO A 155 1.22 17.51 4.26
C PRO A 155 -0.15 18.11 3.96
N VAL A 156 -0.97 18.47 4.98
CA VAL A 156 -2.29 19.08 4.81
C VAL A 156 -2.18 20.45 4.13
N ALA A 157 -1.06 21.16 4.26
CA ALA A 157 -0.86 22.44 3.61
C ALA A 157 -0.98 22.37 2.07
N ARG A 158 -0.65 21.21 1.50
CA ARG A 158 -0.65 20.94 0.05
C ARG A 158 -1.99 20.37 -0.47
N LEU A 159 -2.95 20.08 0.40
CA LEU A 159 -4.24 19.48 0.05
C LEU A 159 -5.26 20.56 -0.30
N GLU A 160 -5.15 21.13 -1.50
CA GLU A 160 -5.98 22.26 -1.93
C GLU A 160 -7.45 21.88 -2.09
N LEU A 161 -7.74 20.76 -2.76
CA LEU A 161 -9.10 20.29 -3.01
C LEU A 161 -9.80 19.85 -1.74
N ALA A 162 -9.13 19.06 -0.89
CA ALA A 162 -9.67 18.62 0.39
C ALA A 162 -9.94 19.80 1.34
N ARG A 163 -9.13 20.87 1.27
CA ARG A 163 -9.33 22.11 2.07
C ARG A 163 -10.45 22.97 1.54
N ALA A 164 -10.63 23.02 0.22
CA ALA A 164 -11.70 23.82 -0.43
C ALA A 164 -13.07 23.14 -0.39
N ARG A 165 -13.13 21.83 -0.11
CA ARG A 165 -14.39 21.08 -0.09
C ARG A 165 -15.33 21.56 1.00
N ASP A 166 -16.59 21.78 0.65
CA ASP A 166 -17.67 22.00 1.62
C ASP A 166 -18.09 20.67 2.27
N PHE A 167 -18.06 20.63 3.59
CA PHE A 167 -18.45 19.48 4.39
C PHE A 167 -19.79 19.65 5.09
N GLY A 168 -20.53 20.75 4.82
CA GLY A 168 -21.82 21.05 5.45
C GLY A 168 -21.77 20.93 6.97
N ASP A 169 -22.75 20.26 7.56
CA ASP A 169 -22.85 20.06 9.03
C ASP A 169 -21.65 19.34 9.64
N TYR A 170 -20.88 18.58 8.85
CA TYR A 170 -19.67 17.91 9.33
C TYR A 170 -18.45 18.85 9.42
N GLY A 171 -18.52 20.05 8.85
CA GLY A 171 -17.40 20.99 8.76
C GLY A 171 -16.77 21.31 10.11
N ALA A 172 -17.57 21.71 11.10
CA ALA A 172 -17.08 22.02 12.46
C ALA A 172 -16.35 20.84 13.11
N ARG A 173 -16.89 19.63 12.95
CA ARG A 173 -16.25 18.40 13.47
C ARG A 173 -14.94 18.09 12.75
N ARG A 174 -14.88 18.31 11.44
CA ARG A 174 -13.67 18.13 10.64
C ARG A 174 -12.57 19.08 11.10
N GLU A 175 -12.87 20.37 11.31
CA GLU A 175 -11.90 21.35 11.79
C GLU A 175 -11.32 20.97 13.17
N GLU A 176 -12.16 20.48 14.07
CA GLU A 176 -11.69 19.95 15.37
C GLU A 176 -10.70 18.78 15.16
N LEU A 177 -11.03 17.83 14.26
CA LEU A 177 -10.18 16.68 13.95
C LEU A 177 -8.85 17.11 13.31
N LEU A 178 -8.88 18.04 12.37
CA LEU A 178 -7.68 18.61 11.75
C LEU A 178 -6.78 19.32 12.77
N SER A 179 -7.37 20.11 13.67
CA SER A 179 -6.62 20.79 14.75
C SER A 179 -5.91 19.78 15.68
N ARG A 180 -6.62 18.70 16.07
CA ARG A 180 -6.03 17.61 16.87
C ARG A 180 -4.95 16.85 16.09
N GLY A 181 -5.19 16.63 14.82
CA GLY A 181 -4.27 15.97 13.92
C GLY A 181 -2.97 16.75 13.75
N ARG A 182 -3.06 18.06 13.54
CA ARG A 182 -1.90 18.97 13.46
C ARG A 182 -1.05 18.93 14.72
N LYS A 183 -1.66 19.02 15.90
CA LYS A 183 -0.93 18.90 17.17
C LYS A 183 -0.22 17.56 17.32
N TRP A 184 -0.83 16.49 16.82
CA TRP A 184 -0.20 15.18 16.82
C TRP A 184 0.97 15.10 15.83
N PHE A 185 0.83 15.64 14.61
CA PHE A 185 1.91 15.75 13.63
C PHE A 185 3.09 16.54 14.18
N GLU A 186 2.85 17.74 14.75
CA GLU A 186 3.86 18.56 15.41
C GLU A 186 4.57 17.82 16.53
N LYS A 187 3.83 17.04 17.33
CA LYS A 187 4.42 16.20 18.37
C LYS A 187 5.32 15.11 17.79
N LEU A 188 4.89 14.41 16.75
CA LEU A 188 5.70 13.37 16.12
C LEU A 188 6.97 13.96 15.51
N SER A 189 6.86 15.06 14.79
CA SER A 189 8.01 15.71 14.14
C SER A 189 9.05 16.18 15.17
N ARG A 190 8.60 16.79 16.27
CA ARG A 190 9.48 17.32 17.33
C ARG A 190 10.07 16.22 18.23
N ASP A 191 9.24 15.23 18.64
CA ASP A 191 9.60 14.32 19.74
C ASP A 191 10.10 12.95 19.24
N LEU A 192 9.74 12.57 18.01
CA LEU A 192 10.15 11.30 17.42
C LEU A 192 11.14 11.49 16.26
N TRP A 193 10.76 12.25 15.23
CA TRP A 193 11.55 12.33 14.00
C TRP A 193 12.80 13.20 14.16
N ALA A 194 12.71 14.32 14.88
CA ALA A 194 13.84 15.22 15.10
C ALA A 194 14.81 14.76 16.21
N ARG A 195 14.41 13.78 17.03
CA ARG A 195 15.20 13.36 18.22
C ARG A 195 15.61 11.90 18.22
N GLY A 196 14.86 11.05 17.55
CA GLY A 196 15.19 9.61 17.49
C GLY A 196 16.43 9.38 16.64
N PRO A 197 17.27 8.41 16.98
CA PRO A 197 18.37 8.04 16.10
C PRO A 197 17.82 7.54 14.77
N TRP A 198 18.47 7.95 13.67
CA TRP A 198 18.04 7.61 12.32
C TRP A 198 18.68 6.34 11.82
N ILE A 199 17.93 5.56 11.05
CA ILE A 199 18.45 4.46 10.27
C ILE A 199 18.88 5.06 8.93
N PRO A 200 20.18 4.99 8.53
CA PRO A 200 20.62 5.40 7.20
C PRO A 200 20.22 4.39 6.13
N ASP A 201 20.47 4.68 4.87
CA ASP A 201 20.50 3.65 3.82
C ASP A 201 21.52 2.57 4.22
N LEU A 202 21.22 1.29 3.98
CA LEU A 202 21.99 0.17 4.51
C LEU A 202 22.64 -0.64 3.39
N GLU A 203 23.88 -1.07 3.62
CA GLU A 203 24.58 -2.07 2.82
C GLU A 203 24.85 -3.31 3.69
N LEU A 204 24.14 -4.41 3.41
CA LEU A 204 24.15 -5.63 4.20
C LEU A 204 24.60 -6.81 3.33
N GLY A 205 25.91 -6.96 3.21
CA GLY A 205 26.51 -7.94 2.29
C GLY A 205 26.17 -7.62 0.84
N ARG A 206 25.31 -8.45 0.20
CA ARG A 206 24.83 -8.20 -1.18
C ARG A 206 23.48 -7.51 -1.22
N THR A 207 22.86 -7.25 -0.08
CA THR A 207 21.56 -6.57 0.05
C THR A 207 21.79 -5.09 0.29
N ARG A 208 21.06 -4.23 -0.42
CA ARG A 208 21.09 -2.79 -0.22
C ARG A 208 19.70 -2.28 0.10
N VAL A 209 19.58 -1.40 1.09
CA VAL A 209 18.33 -0.72 1.44
C VAL A 209 18.48 0.76 1.16
N GLU A 210 17.54 1.32 0.39
CA GLU A 210 17.46 2.73 0.07
C GLU A 210 16.07 3.27 0.48
N PHE A 211 16.05 4.38 1.21
CA PHE A 211 14.80 5.06 1.56
C PHE A 211 14.42 6.06 0.48
N VAL A 212 13.22 5.85 -0.11
CA VAL A 212 12.91 6.43 -1.43
C VAL A 212 11.70 7.36 -1.46
N ASP A 213 11.12 7.74 -0.33
CA ASP A 213 9.96 8.66 -0.28
C ASP A 213 10.20 9.95 -1.08
N GLY A 214 9.31 10.25 -1.99
CA GLY A 214 9.39 11.44 -2.85
C GLY A 214 10.56 11.43 -3.85
N ARG A 215 11.21 10.28 -4.04
CA ARG A 215 12.34 10.13 -4.96
C ARG A 215 11.93 9.38 -6.23
N GLU A 216 12.87 9.30 -7.16
CA GLU A 216 12.79 8.48 -8.36
C GLU A 216 14.09 7.69 -8.58
N ARG A 217 13.99 6.61 -9.33
CA ARG A 217 15.10 5.75 -9.72
C ARG A 217 14.98 5.36 -11.18
N GLU A 218 16.08 5.36 -11.88
CA GLU A 218 16.19 4.85 -13.25
C GLU A 218 16.91 3.50 -13.23
N VAL A 219 16.34 2.51 -13.91
CA VAL A 219 16.94 1.20 -14.14
C VAL A 219 16.84 0.91 -15.64
N GLY A 220 17.94 1.07 -16.36
CA GLY A 220 17.90 1.05 -17.82
C GLY A 220 17.00 2.16 -18.36
N HIS A 221 15.96 1.80 -19.09
CA HIS A 221 14.95 2.73 -19.63
C HIS A 221 13.68 2.79 -18.75
N THR A 222 13.67 2.09 -17.63
CA THR A 222 12.55 2.06 -16.70
C THR A 222 12.72 3.15 -15.64
N LEU A 223 11.76 4.08 -15.57
CA LEU A 223 11.65 5.07 -14.49
C LEU A 223 10.71 4.55 -13.40
N VAL A 224 11.19 4.56 -12.16
CA VAL A 224 10.42 4.18 -10.97
C VAL A 224 10.32 5.39 -10.04
N ARG A 225 9.09 5.86 -9.78
CA ARG A 225 8.82 6.99 -8.90
C ARG A 225 8.10 6.53 -7.64
N PHE A 226 8.37 7.20 -6.52
CA PHE A 226 7.81 6.90 -5.18
C PHE A 226 7.10 8.12 -4.60
N PRO A 227 5.95 8.54 -5.18
CA PRO A 227 5.22 9.73 -4.75
C PRO A 227 4.72 9.59 -3.31
N GLY A 228 4.92 10.65 -2.53
CA GLY A 228 4.53 10.73 -1.12
C GLY A 228 5.38 11.75 -0.36
N PRO A 229 5.28 11.81 0.98
CA PRO A 229 4.45 10.95 1.82
C PRO A 229 2.95 11.28 1.72
N PHE A 230 2.12 10.27 1.56
CA PHE A 230 0.66 10.38 1.58
C PHE A 230 0.09 9.87 2.91
N PHE A 231 -1.03 10.44 3.36
CA PHE A 231 -1.74 9.89 4.51
C PHE A 231 -2.33 8.51 4.16
N HIS A 232 -2.22 7.59 5.08
CA HIS A 232 -2.88 6.29 5.01
C HIS A 232 -4.38 6.46 5.34
N GLY A 233 -5.17 6.89 4.39
CA GLY A 233 -6.59 7.21 4.53
C GLY A 233 -6.88 8.72 4.61
N VAL A 234 -7.46 9.17 5.73
CA VAL A 234 -7.85 10.58 5.90
C VAL A 234 -6.68 11.45 6.38
N GLU A 235 -6.90 12.76 6.34
CA GLU A 235 -5.94 13.74 6.84
C GLU A 235 -5.59 13.47 8.32
N TYR A 236 -4.30 13.35 8.62
CA TYR A 236 -3.74 13.01 9.93
C TYR A 236 -4.22 11.67 10.51
N ASP A 237 -4.54 10.69 9.65
CA ASP A 237 -4.87 9.36 10.13
C ASP A 237 -3.75 8.81 11.02
N ARG A 238 -4.17 8.24 12.18
CA ARG A 238 -3.25 7.68 13.17
C ARG A 238 -2.52 6.42 12.68
N VAL A 239 -3.00 5.84 11.58
CA VAL A 239 -2.37 4.70 10.92
C VAL A 239 -1.03 5.09 10.30
N GLY A 240 -0.85 6.36 9.89
CA GLY A 240 0.43 6.92 9.48
C GLY A 240 0.47 7.38 8.03
N TRP A 241 1.60 7.17 7.38
CA TRP A 241 1.86 7.59 6.01
C TRP A 241 2.39 6.43 5.17
N VAL A 242 2.14 6.53 3.87
CA VAL A 242 2.61 5.60 2.84
C VAL A 242 3.24 6.39 1.69
N PHE A 243 3.94 5.72 0.79
CA PHE A 243 4.17 6.22 -0.56
C PHE A 243 3.45 5.33 -1.58
N SER A 244 3.11 5.89 -2.73
CA SER A 244 2.59 5.18 -3.90
C SER A 244 3.74 4.81 -4.84
N LEU A 245 3.49 3.88 -5.78
CA LEU A 245 4.48 3.48 -6.76
C LEU A 245 4.00 3.83 -8.17
N VAL A 246 4.86 4.44 -8.96
CA VAL A 246 4.65 4.64 -10.40
C VAL A 246 5.84 4.04 -11.14
N VAL A 247 5.56 3.20 -12.15
CA VAL A 247 6.57 2.60 -13.02
C VAL A 247 6.27 2.97 -14.45
N GLU A 248 7.26 3.52 -15.15
CA GLU A 248 7.14 4.01 -16.52
C GLU A 248 8.22 3.40 -17.41
N VAL A 249 7.83 2.91 -18.59
CA VAL A 249 8.75 2.46 -19.63
C VAL A 249 8.09 2.54 -21.00
N GLY A 250 8.78 3.13 -21.97
CA GLY A 250 8.32 3.20 -23.36
C GLY A 250 6.96 3.90 -23.52
N GLY A 251 6.64 4.87 -22.69
CA GLY A 251 5.38 5.61 -22.67
C GLY A 251 4.23 4.91 -21.96
N ALA A 252 4.40 3.65 -21.50
CA ALA A 252 3.41 2.96 -20.69
C ALA A 252 3.64 3.24 -19.19
N LYS A 253 2.55 3.29 -18.41
CA LYS A 253 2.58 3.65 -17.00
C LYS A 253 1.74 2.70 -16.14
N LEU A 254 2.35 2.15 -15.09
CA LEU A 254 1.68 1.51 -13.96
C LEU A 254 1.61 2.47 -12.80
N LEU A 255 0.44 2.56 -12.14
CA LEU A 255 0.29 3.22 -10.85
C LEU A 255 -0.31 2.25 -9.83
N TYR A 256 0.35 2.15 -8.67
CA TYR A 256 -0.14 1.49 -7.47
C TYR A 256 -0.33 2.51 -6.34
N SER A 257 -1.55 2.63 -5.85
CA SER A 257 -1.88 3.65 -4.85
C SER A 257 -1.24 3.41 -3.49
N SER A 258 -0.84 2.16 -3.16
CA SER A 258 -0.67 1.75 -1.77
C SER A 258 -1.95 2.06 -0.96
N ASP A 259 -1.88 2.21 0.35
CA ASP A 259 -3.00 2.27 1.28
C ASP A 259 -3.65 3.67 1.37
N LEU A 260 -4.13 4.20 0.24
CA LEU A 260 -4.86 5.48 0.20
C LEU A 260 -6.35 5.35 0.59
N GLN A 261 -6.83 4.12 0.81
CA GLN A 261 -8.21 3.82 1.23
C GLN A 261 -9.31 4.40 0.31
N GLY A 262 -9.07 4.33 -0.99
CA GLY A 262 -10.08 4.71 -1.95
C GLY A 262 -9.63 5.46 -3.19
N PRO A 263 -8.84 6.56 -3.17
CA PRO A 263 -8.38 7.40 -2.07
C PRO A 263 -9.52 8.21 -1.40
N VAL A 264 -9.39 8.48 -0.11
CA VAL A 264 -10.36 9.33 0.61
C VAL A 264 -10.12 10.80 0.32
N ILE A 265 -8.87 11.22 0.19
CA ILE A 265 -8.47 12.63 -0.01
C ILE A 265 -8.59 12.99 -1.49
N GLU A 266 -9.29 14.08 -1.77
CA GLU A 266 -9.61 14.56 -3.12
C GLU A 266 -8.37 14.85 -3.96
N ASP A 267 -7.33 15.44 -3.36
CA ASP A 267 -6.06 15.77 -4.01
C ASP A 267 -5.33 14.51 -4.48
N TYR A 268 -5.45 13.40 -3.76
CA TYR A 268 -4.84 12.13 -4.17
C TYR A 268 -5.58 11.50 -5.36
N ALA A 269 -6.90 11.67 -5.42
CA ALA A 269 -7.67 11.25 -6.59
C ALA A 269 -7.31 12.09 -7.83
N GLU A 270 -7.14 13.41 -7.66
CA GLU A 270 -6.73 14.30 -8.73
C GLU A 270 -5.32 13.97 -9.23
N TRP A 271 -4.40 13.67 -8.30
CA TRP A 271 -3.07 13.20 -8.67
C TRP A 271 -3.13 11.91 -9.50
N ILE A 272 -3.90 10.91 -9.10
CA ILE A 272 -4.07 9.66 -9.88
C ILE A 272 -4.65 9.95 -11.27
N ILE A 273 -5.62 10.85 -11.37
CA ILE A 273 -6.21 11.27 -12.64
C ILE A 273 -5.17 11.98 -13.53
N SER A 274 -4.37 12.85 -12.96
CA SER A 274 -3.31 13.57 -13.70
C SER A 274 -2.18 12.66 -14.18
N GLU A 275 -1.92 11.55 -13.45
CA GLU A 275 -0.96 10.54 -13.88
C GLU A 275 -1.46 9.74 -15.09
N ASP A 276 -2.76 9.54 -15.23
CA ASP A 276 -3.43 8.80 -16.29
C ASP A 276 -2.72 7.46 -16.63
N PRO A 277 -2.68 6.50 -15.70
CA PRO A 277 -1.96 5.25 -15.91
C PRO A 277 -2.68 4.31 -16.86
N ASP A 278 -1.92 3.45 -17.57
CA ASP A 278 -2.42 2.34 -18.37
C ASP A 278 -2.79 1.12 -17.52
N ILE A 279 -2.09 0.94 -16.40
CA ILE A 279 -2.38 -0.10 -15.40
C ILE A 279 -2.58 0.59 -14.05
N LEU A 280 -3.74 0.38 -13.42
CA LEU A 280 -4.09 0.98 -12.15
C LEU A 280 -4.46 -0.07 -11.11
N ILE A 281 -3.73 -0.05 -9.98
CA ILE A 281 -4.03 -0.87 -8.79
C ILE A 281 -4.38 0.09 -7.66
N LEU A 282 -5.63 0.07 -7.22
CA LEU A 282 -6.17 0.90 -6.16
C LEU A 282 -6.46 0.09 -4.90
N ASP A 283 -6.13 0.65 -3.75
CA ASP A 283 -6.68 0.24 -2.47
C ASP A 283 -8.11 0.78 -2.31
N GLY A 284 -9.02 -0.06 -1.85
CA GLY A 284 -10.40 0.36 -1.58
C GLY A 284 -10.64 0.79 -0.12
N PRO A 285 -11.76 1.47 0.16
CA PRO A 285 -12.07 1.97 1.50
C PRO A 285 -12.32 0.82 2.49
N PRO A 286 -11.86 0.96 3.76
CA PRO A 286 -12.02 -0.06 4.80
C PRO A 286 -13.45 -0.14 5.33
N THR A 287 -14.38 -0.58 4.49
CA THR A 287 -15.83 -0.57 4.79
C THR A 287 -16.19 -1.41 6.03
N TYR A 288 -15.36 -2.40 6.41
CA TYR A 288 -15.54 -3.16 7.65
C TYR A 288 -15.41 -2.30 8.93
N LEU A 289 -14.79 -1.11 8.83
CA LEU A 289 -14.65 -0.14 9.92
C LEU A 289 -15.78 0.92 9.94
N LEU A 290 -16.78 0.81 9.06
CA LEU A 290 -17.87 1.79 8.97
C LEU A 290 -18.66 1.86 10.28
N GLY A 291 -18.75 3.07 10.83
CA GLY A 291 -19.38 3.36 12.12
C GLY A 291 -18.42 3.30 13.32
N TYR A 292 -17.18 2.87 13.11
CA TYR A 292 -16.13 2.84 14.15
C TYR A 292 -14.98 3.82 13.80
N MET A 293 -14.14 3.49 12.82
CA MET A 293 -13.03 4.34 12.38
C MET A 293 -13.33 5.03 11.04
N LEU A 294 -14.20 4.47 10.22
CA LEU A 294 -14.67 5.07 8.98
C LEU A 294 -16.09 5.64 9.20
N ASN A 295 -16.28 6.93 8.97
CA ASN A 295 -17.61 7.56 8.98
C ASN A 295 -18.21 7.60 7.57
N ARG A 296 -19.52 7.91 7.48
CA ARG A 296 -20.24 7.94 6.20
C ARG A 296 -19.74 9.03 5.26
N VAL A 297 -19.29 10.16 5.79
CA VAL A 297 -18.76 11.27 4.99
C VAL A 297 -17.48 10.83 4.28
N ASN A 298 -16.56 10.22 5.00
CA ASN A 298 -15.30 9.73 4.42
C ASN A 298 -15.52 8.53 3.47
N LEU A 299 -16.51 7.67 3.73
CA LEU A 299 -16.90 6.65 2.75
C LEU A 299 -17.45 7.28 1.46
N SER A 300 -18.29 8.30 1.57
CA SER A 300 -18.81 9.05 0.41
C SER A 300 -17.67 9.68 -0.39
N ARG A 301 -16.73 10.35 0.28
CA ARG A 301 -15.51 10.91 -0.35
C ARG A 301 -14.77 9.86 -1.17
N ALA A 302 -14.47 8.70 -0.54
CA ALA A 302 -13.76 7.61 -1.21
C ALA A 302 -14.53 7.09 -2.44
N VAL A 303 -15.84 6.87 -2.31
CA VAL A 303 -16.70 6.41 -3.43
C VAL A 303 -16.73 7.44 -4.56
N GLU A 304 -16.92 8.72 -4.24
CA GLU A 304 -16.93 9.83 -5.21
C GLU A 304 -15.57 9.90 -5.96
N ASN A 305 -14.46 9.82 -5.23
CA ASN A 305 -13.11 9.87 -5.79
C ASN A 305 -12.82 8.66 -6.68
N ILE A 306 -13.17 7.43 -6.26
CA ILE A 306 -13.06 6.24 -7.11
C ILE A 306 -13.88 6.42 -8.40
N CYS A 307 -15.11 6.92 -8.29
CA CYS A 307 -15.96 7.17 -9.45
C CYS A 307 -15.37 8.22 -10.41
N ARG A 308 -14.72 9.27 -9.87
CA ARG A 308 -14.00 10.27 -10.69
C ARG A 308 -12.82 9.62 -11.42
N ILE A 309 -11.99 8.86 -10.71
CA ILE A 309 -10.85 8.13 -11.28
C ILE A 309 -11.32 7.22 -12.43
N ILE A 310 -12.33 6.37 -12.19
CA ILE A 310 -12.87 5.44 -13.21
C ILE A 310 -13.27 6.16 -14.50
N ARG A 311 -13.91 7.35 -14.39
CA ARG A 311 -14.36 8.12 -15.56
C ARG A 311 -13.20 8.79 -16.31
N SER A 312 -12.09 9.05 -15.64
CA SER A 312 -11.04 9.95 -16.15
C SER A 312 -9.81 9.22 -16.68
N VAL A 313 -9.36 8.11 -16.05
CA VAL A 313 -8.11 7.43 -16.44
C VAL A 313 -8.29 6.49 -17.61
N GLY A 314 -7.22 6.24 -18.38
CA GLY A 314 -7.19 5.29 -19.48
C GLY A 314 -7.23 3.82 -19.09
N ALA A 315 -6.79 3.47 -17.87
CA ALA A 315 -6.69 2.08 -17.39
C ALA A 315 -7.99 1.26 -17.53
N ASP A 316 -7.85 0.04 -18.10
CA ASP A 316 -8.91 -0.98 -18.16
C ASP A 316 -8.29 -2.39 -18.33
N PRO A 317 -8.50 -3.32 -17.38
CA PRO A 317 -9.25 -3.18 -16.14
C PRO A 317 -8.53 -2.34 -15.06
N ILE A 318 -9.31 -1.75 -14.15
CA ILE A 318 -8.83 -1.17 -12.89
C ILE A 318 -8.90 -2.27 -11.82
N ILE A 319 -7.80 -2.53 -11.13
CA ILE A 319 -7.80 -3.42 -9.97
C ILE A 319 -8.18 -2.60 -8.74
N LEU A 320 -9.24 -3.00 -8.05
CA LEU A 320 -9.71 -2.41 -6.80
C LEU A 320 -9.76 -3.52 -5.74
N ASP A 321 -8.79 -3.54 -4.84
CA ASP A 321 -8.60 -4.64 -3.89
C ASP A 321 -8.20 -4.13 -2.50
N HIS A 322 -7.66 -4.98 -1.67
CA HIS A 322 -7.10 -4.74 -0.35
C HIS A 322 -8.18 -4.43 0.70
N HIS A 323 -8.15 -3.28 1.38
CA HIS A 323 -8.99 -3.01 2.57
C HIS A 323 -10.49 -3.28 2.39
N LEU A 324 -11.07 -3.04 1.22
CA LEU A 324 -12.49 -3.30 1.00
C LEU A 324 -12.85 -4.80 1.13
N LEU A 325 -11.94 -5.69 0.77
CA LEU A 325 -12.15 -7.15 0.79
C LEU A 325 -12.17 -7.75 2.21
N ARG A 326 -11.86 -6.94 3.22
CA ARG A 326 -12.02 -7.28 4.64
C ARG A 326 -13.47 -7.22 5.12
N ASP A 327 -14.41 -6.84 4.24
CA ASP A 327 -15.85 -6.79 4.50
C ASP A 327 -16.61 -7.64 3.48
N PRO A 328 -17.28 -8.73 3.90
CA PRO A 328 -18.10 -9.53 2.99
C PRO A 328 -19.24 -8.77 2.29
N ARG A 329 -19.57 -7.57 2.77
CA ARG A 329 -20.61 -6.69 2.20
C ARG A 329 -20.06 -5.61 1.28
N TYR A 330 -18.77 -5.63 0.93
CA TYR A 330 -18.11 -4.56 0.19
C TYR A 330 -18.82 -4.24 -1.14
N ALA A 331 -19.22 -5.25 -1.90
CA ALA A 331 -19.85 -5.07 -3.21
C ALA A 331 -21.16 -4.24 -3.11
N ARG A 332 -21.97 -4.48 -2.05
CA ARG A 332 -23.17 -3.69 -1.78
C ARG A 332 -22.84 -2.26 -1.35
N ARG A 333 -21.79 -2.08 -0.54
CA ARG A 333 -21.39 -0.76 -0.03
C ARG A 333 -20.77 0.13 -1.11
N LEU A 334 -20.17 -0.49 -2.14
CA LEU A 334 -19.57 0.16 -3.29
C LEU A 334 -20.39 -0.02 -4.59
N ALA A 335 -21.71 -0.30 -4.50
CA ALA A 335 -22.56 -0.52 -5.66
C ALA A 335 -22.45 0.60 -6.69
N GLN A 336 -22.39 1.87 -6.24
CA GLN A 336 -22.22 3.05 -7.09
C GLN A 336 -20.92 3.00 -7.91
N VAL A 337 -19.82 2.48 -7.36
CA VAL A 337 -18.54 2.34 -8.07
C VAL A 337 -18.70 1.40 -9.26
N TYR A 338 -19.33 0.24 -9.04
CA TYR A 338 -19.56 -0.75 -10.10
C TYR A 338 -20.59 -0.28 -11.14
N GLU A 339 -21.59 0.51 -10.74
CA GLU A 339 -22.52 1.16 -11.68
C GLU A 339 -21.83 2.16 -12.58
N VAL A 340 -20.98 3.00 -12.01
CA VAL A 340 -20.17 3.98 -12.75
C VAL A 340 -19.22 3.28 -13.71
N ALA A 341 -18.55 2.21 -13.28
CA ALA A 341 -17.66 1.44 -14.12
C ALA A 341 -18.40 0.87 -15.35
N ARG A 342 -19.57 0.27 -15.15
CA ARG A 342 -20.42 -0.23 -16.25
C ARG A 342 -20.85 0.89 -17.20
N GLY A 343 -21.25 2.04 -16.64
CA GLY A 343 -21.65 3.21 -17.45
C GLY A 343 -20.50 3.81 -18.25
N ALA A 344 -19.26 3.69 -17.78
CA ALA A 344 -18.05 4.11 -18.46
C ALA A 344 -17.48 3.04 -19.42
N GLY A 345 -18.11 1.86 -19.51
CA GLY A 345 -17.61 0.74 -20.32
C GLY A 345 -16.30 0.12 -19.80
N LYS A 346 -15.98 0.31 -18.50
CA LYS A 346 -14.75 -0.16 -17.85
C LYS A 346 -14.99 -1.33 -16.91
N LYS A 347 -13.95 -2.15 -16.72
CA LYS A 347 -13.94 -3.24 -15.77
C LYS A 347 -13.23 -2.80 -14.48
N VAL A 348 -13.92 -2.93 -13.35
CA VAL A 348 -13.31 -2.84 -12.02
C VAL A 348 -13.34 -4.24 -11.43
N LEU A 349 -12.16 -4.81 -11.21
CA LEU A 349 -11.95 -6.19 -10.77
C LEU A 349 -11.13 -6.23 -9.49
N THR A 350 -11.35 -7.23 -8.67
CA THR A 350 -10.39 -7.64 -7.64
C THR A 350 -9.25 -8.46 -8.27
N ALA A 351 -8.15 -8.64 -7.55
CA ALA A 351 -7.07 -9.52 -8.00
C ALA A 351 -7.55 -10.98 -8.17
N ALA A 352 -8.43 -11.48 -7.28
CA ALA A 352 -9.03 -12.80 -7.43
C ALA A 352 -9.84 -12.91 -8.73
N GLU A 353 -10.72 -11.95 -9.03
CA GLU A 353 -11.51 -11.94 -10.26
C GLU A 353 -10.63 -11.84 -11.52
N LEU A 354 -9.55 -11.06 -11.47
CA LEU A 354 -8.55 -11.03 -12.53
C LEU A 354 -7.92 -12.40 -12.77
N MET A 355 -7.72 -13.18 -11.68
CA MET A 355 -7.17 -14.54 -11.74
C MET A 355 -8.22 -15.61 -12.09
N GLY A 356 -9.49 -15.22 -12.29
CA GLY A 356 -10.59 -16.12 -12.59
C GLY A 356 -11.17 -16.82 -11.37
N GLU A 357 -10.91 -16.29 -10.16
CA GLU A 357 -11.40 -16.82 -8.88
C GLU A 357 -12.48 -15.91 -8.29
N GLU A 358 -13.40 -16.51 -7.52
CA GLU A 358 -14.37 -15.75 -6.72
C GLU A 358 -13.65 -15.20 -5.48
N PRO A 359 -13.74 -13.87 -5.17
CA PRO A 359 -13.16 -13.31 -3.96
C PRO A 359 -13.61 -14.04 -2.70
N VAL A 360 -12.66 -14.33 -1.79
CA VAL A 360 -12.95 -15.07 -0.53
C VAL A 360 -14.04 -14.36 0.28
N ALA A 361 -14.07 -13.03 0.29
CA ALA A 361 -15.10 -12.25 0.95
C ALA A 361 -16.53 -12.58 0.43
N LEU A 362 -16.71 -12.81 -0.88
CA LEU A 362 -18.00 -13.18 -1.47
C LEU A 362 -18.33 -14.65 -1.21
N ARG A 363 -17.34 -15.55 -1.27
CA ARG A 363 -17.54 -16.97 -0.92
C ARG A 363 -18.05 -17.10 0.50
N VAL A 364 -17.42 -16.41 1.44
CA VAL A 364 -17.82 -16.40 2.85
C VAL A 364 -19.21 -15.78 3.04
N ALA A 365 -19.53 -14.68 2.34
CA ALA A 365 -20.87 -14.06 2.36
C ALA A 365 -21.97 -15.02 1.90
N SER A 366 -21.65 -15.94 0.97
CA SER A 366 -22.56 -16.97 0.47
C SER A 366 -22.51 -18.28 1.26
N GLY A 367 -21.81 -18.33 2.40
CA GLY A 367 -21.69 -19.51 3.25
C GLY A 367 -20.76 -20.61 2.72
N LYS A 368 -19.93 -20.30 1.72
CA LYS A 368 -18.93 -21.23 1.19
C LYS A 368 -17.59 -21.04 1.91
N MET A 369 -16.88 -22.14 2.12
CA MET A 369 -15.48 -22.07 2.58
C MET A 369 -14.54 -21.80 1.41
N PRO A 370 -13.39 -21.12 1.64
CA PRO A 370 -12.40 -20.85 0.61
C PRO A 370 -11.74 -22.08 0.03
#